data_e1d3234faf74b31b554c4a870cec1863
#
_entry.id   e1d3234faf74b31b554c4a870cec1863
#
_cell.length_a   1.000
_cell.length_b   1.000
_cell.length_c   1.000
_cell.angle_alpha   90.00
_cell.angle_beta   90.00
_cell.angle_gamma   90.00
#
_symmetry.space_group_name_H-M   'P 1'
#
loop_
_entity.id
_entity.type
_entity.pdbx_description
1 polymer ?
#
loop_
_entity_poly.entity_id
_entity_poly.type
_entity_poly.pdbx_seq_one_letter_code
_entity_poly.pdbx_strand_id
1 'polypeptide(L)'
;MTIQALRSWFPHLKTPVIISAPMRLFASERLALAVSRAGGLGFIGAGYDFSTLDSMLSTASSSIKSSPIAKATTSTLPIGVGAILWNVDHVEQARFMKLTCHYMLCAVWLFAPKSDAQMDEWIRSLRQLSPETKIAVQVGTVAEAVRLYKNVDILVIQGYDAGGHGTSRTGSIISLVPEVLSTLSMLENGDMEKIPPVVATGGIVNGATTVAALALGADGVAIGTRFLAASESDADPTFHEIIVGIKDGGKTHDWPQNYDGRAYINDSFLEAERGVKKDVLLEKYKVAERDNDLNRLTVFVGTGVGLVTEVKTAEEIINEIQKEADQVITSLSLSKST
;
A
#
# COMPACT_ATOMS: atom_id res chain seq x y z
N MET A 1 -20.08 -7.86 -6.11
CA MET A 1 -20.63 -6.49 -6.27
C MET A 1 -19.63 -5.40 -5.85
N THR A 2 -18.78 -5.63 -4.88
CA THR A 2 -17.79 -4.64 -4.39
C THR A 2 -16.66 -4.33 -5.39
N ILE A 3 -16.18 -5.31 -6.17
CA ILE A 3 -15.24 -5.05 -7.27
C ILE A 3 -15.83 -4.12 -8.35
N GLN A 4 -17.16 -4.17 -8.56
CA GLN A 4 -17.85 -3.24 -9.47
C GLN A 4 -17.81 -1.81 -8.95
N ALA A 5 -17.84 -1.59 -7.63
CA ALA A 5 -17.68 -0.27 -7.02
C ALA A 5 -16.28 0.28 -7.33
N LEU A 6 -15.21 -0.49 -7.12
CA LEU A 6 -13.85 -0.06 -7.46
C LEU A 6 -13.73 0.35 -8.94
N ARG A 7 -14.29 -0.45 -9.85
CA ARG A 7 -14.24 -0.15 -11.29
C ARG A 7 -15.13 1.03 -11.71
N SER A 8 -16.23 1.27 -11.00
CA SER A 8 -17.09 2.45 -11.26
C SER A 8 -16.40 3.74 -10.82
N TRP A 9 -15.65 3.71 -9.71
CA TRP A 9 -14.89 4.86 -9.21
C TRP A 9 -13.59 5.10 -10.00
N PHE A 10 -12.96 4.02 -10.46
CA PHE A 10 -11.69 4.02 -11.17
C PHE A 10 -11.81 3.25 -12.50
N PRO A 11 -12.42 3.84 -13.55
CA PRO A 11 -12.78 3.13 -14.78
C PRO A 11 -11.59 2.56 -15.57
N HIS A 12 -10.37 3.03 -15.28
CA HIS A 12 -9.14 2.54 -15.91
C HIS A 12 -8.63 1.21 -15.34
N LEU A 13 -9.21 0.75 -14.22
CA LEU A 13 -8.76 -0.48 -13.58
C LEU A 13 -9.06 -1.72 -14.42
N LYS A 14 -8.04 -2.55 -14.58
CA LYS A 14 -8.14 -3.92 -15.09
C LYS A 14 -8.39 -4.91 -13.94
N THR A 15 -8.76 -6.13 -14.26
CA THR A 15 -8.92 -7.24 -13.30
C THR A 15 -7.81 -8.27 -13.49
N PRO A 16 -7.31 -8.87 -12.40
CA PRO A 16 -7.59 -8.51 -10.99
C PRO A 16 -7.17 -7.07 -10.66
N VAL A 17 -7.86 -6.44 -9.70
CA VAL A 17 -7.52 -5.08 -9.28
C VAL A 17 -6.21 -5.07 -8.50
N ILE A 18 -5.24 -4.33 -9.03
CA ILE A 18 -3.89 -4.18 -8.47
C ILE A 18 -3.67 -2.72 -8.09
N ILE A 19 -3.26 -2.49 -6.86
CA ILE A 19 -2.94 -1.17 -6.31
C ILE A 19 -1.46 -1.14 -5.93
N SER A 20 -0.70 -0.09 -6.26
CA SER A 20 0.62 0.09 -5.64
C SER A 20 0.47 0.72 -4.26
N ALA A 21 1.06 0.08 -3.24
CA ALA A 21 1.05 0.64 -1.90
C ALA A 21 1.82 1.97 -1.85
N PRO A 22 1.37 2.95 -1.05
CA PRO A 22 2.09 4.19 -0.84
C PRO A 22 3.36 3.94 -0.03
N MET A 23 4.52 3.98 -0.67
CA MET A 23 5.82 3.72 -0.05
C MET A 23 6.61 5.03 0.04
N ARG A 24 6.73 5.57 1.25
CA ARG A 24 7.49 6.81 1.49
C ARG A 24 8.92 6.67 0.96
N LEU A 25 9.42 7.67 0.27
CA LEU A 25 10.72 7.75 -0.40
C LEU A 25 10.87 6.92 -1.69
N PHE A 26 9.95 6.01 -2.00
CA PHE A 26 10.08 5.11 -3.16
C PHE A 26 8.95 5.24 -4.19
N ALA A 27 7.77 5.64 -3.75
CA ALA A 27 6.60 5.79 -4.62
C ALA A 27 6.28 7.27 -4.83
N SER A 28 6.93 7.90 -5.82
CA SER A 28 6.61 9.24 -6.31
C SER A 28 5.50 9.19 -7.36
N GLU A 29 5.20 10.35 -7.96
CA GLU A 29 4.27 10.47 -9.08
C GLU A 29 4.68 9.63 -10.29
N ARG A 30 5.97 9.38 -10.46
CA ARG A 30 6.50 8.58 -11.57
C ARG A 30 5.98 7.15 -11.49
N LEU A 31 6.15 6.48 -10.35
CA LEU A 31 5.62 5.13 -10.13
C LEU A 31 4.09 5.12 -10.13
N ALA A 32 3.45 6.05 -9.41
CA ALA A 32 2.00 6.12 -9.31
C ALA A 32 1.33 6.24 -10.70
N LEU A 33 1.86 7.11 -11.57
CA LEU A 33 1.36 7.27 -12.94
C LEU A 33 1.60 6.03 -13.80
N ALA A 34 2.77 5.40 -13.69
CA ALA A 34 3.08 4.20 -14.46
C ALA A 34 2.12 3.05 -14.12
N VAL A 35 1.87 2.84 -12.83
CA VAL A 35 0.89 1.85 -12.34
C VAL A 35 -0.51 2.16 -12.85
N SER A 36 -0.97 3.42 -12.77
CA SER A 36 -2.31 3.78 -13.23
C SER A 36 -2.47 3.65 -14.74
N ARG A 37 -1.44 4.00 -15.52
CA ARG A 37 -1.42 3.83 -16.98
C ARG A 37 -1.45 2.36 -17.41
N ALA A 38 -0.88 1.48 -16.61
CA ALA A 38 -0.90 0.04 -16.85
C ALA A 38 -2.26 -0.62 -16.51
N GLY A 39 -3.16 0.10 -15.86
CA GLY A 39 -4.48 -0.39 -15.46
C GLY A 39 -4.57 -0.83 -14.00
N GLY A 40 -3.63 -0.43 -13.17
CA GLY A 40 -3.70 -0.48 -11.72
C GLY A 40 -4.18 0.85 -11.12
N LEU A 41 -4.11 1.00 -9.79
CA LEU A 41 -4.29 2.27 -9.09
C LEU A 41 -2.99 2.62 -8.37
N GLY A 42 -2.29 3.64 -8.87
CA GLY A 42 -1.02 4.09 -8.31
C GLY A 42 -1.21 5.06 -7.16
N PHE A 43 -0.39 4.92 -6.11
CA PHE A 43 -0.37 5.83 -4.96
C PHE A 43 1.01 6.45 -4.76
N ILE A 44 1.04 7.77 -4.55
CA ILE A 44 2.22 8.48 -4.05
C ILE A 44 2.35 8.22 -2.56
N GLY A 45 3.54 7.86 -2.10
CA GLY A 45 3.87 7.67 -0.69
C GLY A 45 4.33 8.97 -0.02
N ALA A 46 3.41 9.89 0.28
CA ALA A 46 3.74 11.19 0.86
C ALA A 46 4.26 11.10 2.32
N GLY A 47 3.95 10.01 3.02
CA GLY A 47 4.38 9.84 4.41
C GLY A 47 3.69 10.83 5.34
N TYR A 48 4.48 11.60 6.08
CA TYR A 48 3.99 12.59 7.08
C TYR A 48 4.52 14.02 6.83
N ASP A 49 5.29 14.22 5.77
CA ASP A 49 5.81 15.52 5.32
C ASP A 49 5.31 15.77 3.89
N PHE A 50 4.48 16.79 3.73
CA PHE A 50 3.82 17.10 2.46
C PHE A 50 4.47 18.29 1.74
N SER A 51 5.68 18.69 2.13
CA SER A 51 6.39 19.85 1.56
C SER A 51 6.67 19.70 0.06
N THR A 52 6.96 18.48 -0.41
CA THR A 52 7.22 18.17 -1.83
C THR A 52 5.99 17.72 -2.61
N LEU A 53 4.86 17.48 -1.93
CA LEU A 53 3.68 16.87 -2.55
C LEU A 53 3.07 17.74 -3.66
N ASP A 54 3.09 19.07 -3.51
CA ASP A 54 2.58 20.00 -4.54
C ASP A 54 3.35 19.84 -5.86
N SER A 55 4.67 19.76 -5.80
CA SER A 55 5.54 19.58 -6.98
C SER A 55 5.23 18.23 -7.67
N MET A 56 5.10 17.13 -6.90
CA MET A 56 4.76 15.82 -7.44
C MET A 56 3.40 15.82 -8.13
N LEU A 57 2.38 16.40 -7.49
CA LEU A 57 1.02 16.47 -8.04
C LEU A 57 0.93 17.38 -9.26
N SER A 58 1.67 18.50 -9.31
CA SER A 58 1.80 19.36 -10.47
C SER A 58 2.39 18.61 -11.67
N THR A 59 3.47 17.86 -11.44
CA THR A 59 4.10 17.02 -12.46
C THR A 59 3.14 15.94 -12.95
N ALA A 60 2.45 15.25 -12.03
CA ALA A 60 1.46 14.24 -12.36
C ALA A 60 0.30 14.81 -13.20
N SER A 61 -0.27 15.93 -12.77
CA SER A 61 -1.37 16.60 -13.47
C SER A 61 -0.98 17.00 -14.90
N SER A 62 0.24 17.52 -15.08
CA SER A 62 0.75 17.90 -16.39
C SER A 62 0.96 16.67 -17.30
N SER A 63 1.52 15.59 -16.75
CA SER A 63 1.82 14.36 -17.48
C SER A 63 0.59 13.57 -17.91
N ILE A 64 -0.53 13.69 -17.18
CA ILE A 64 -1.75 12.93 -17.47
C ILE A 64 -2.53 13.52 -18.65
N LYS A 65 -2.47 14.84 -18.86
CA LYS A 65 -3.25 15.53 -19.91
C LYS A 65 -3.04 14.97 -21.32
N SER A 66 -1.88 14.44 -21.58
CA SER A 66 -1.51 13.82 -22.87
C SER A 66 -1.72 12.29 -22.92
N SER A 67 -2.20 11.68 -21.84
CA SER A 67 -2.32 10.23 -21.70
C SER A 67 -3.74 9.73 -22.02
N PRO A 68 -3.89 8.53 -22.64
CA PRO A 68 -5.19 7.92 -22.85
C PRO A 68 -6.05 7.78 -21.58
N ILE A 69 -5.43 7.60 -20.42
CA ILE A 69 -6.13 7.48 -19.13
C ILE A 69 -6.90 8.76 -18.76
N ALA A 70 -6.47 9.94 -19.24
CA ALA A 70 -7.19 11.18 -19.01
C ALA A 70 -8.60 11.17 -19.62
N LYS A 71 -8.83 10.38 -20.67
CA LYS A 71 -10.14 10.22 -21.30
C LYS A 71 -11.05 9.24 -20.56
N ALA A 72 -10.47 8.34 -19.78
CA ALA A 72 -11.19 7.34 -19.00
C ALA A 72 -11.62 7.87 -17.61
N THR A 73 -10.98 8.94 -17.12
CA THR A 73 -11.26 9.55 -15.81
C THR A 73 -12.04 10.84 -16.01
N THR A 74 -13.22 10.93 -15.41
CA THR A 74 -14.19 12.00 -15.73
C THR A 74 -13.90 13.35 -15.06
N SER A 75 -13.27 13.37 -13.87
CA SER A 75 -13.05 14.63 -13.14
C SER A 75 -11.84 14.61 -12.20
N THR A 76 -11.30 13.45 -11.84
CA THR A 76 -10.26 13.33 -10.82
C THR A 76 -8.90 12.93 -11.43
N LEU A 77 -7.80 13.35 -10.79
CA LEU A 77 -6.47 12.88 -11.11
C LEU A 77 -6.37 11.37 -10.81
N PRO A 78 -6.06 10.48 -11.79
CA PRO A 78 -6.18 9.03 -11.65
C PRO A 78 -5.03 8.38 -10.85
N ILE A 79 -4.61 9.03 -9.79
CA ILE A 79 -3.67 8.54 -8.80
C ILE A 79 -4.14 8.90 -7.40
N GLY A 80 -3.72 8.11 -6.42
CA GLY A 80 -3.96 8.40 -5.01
C GLY A 80 -2.71 8.95 -4.30
N VAL A 81 -2.91 9.39 -3.06
CA VAL A 81 -1.84 9.81 -2.15
C VAL A 81 -2.02 9.12 -0.81
N GLY A 82 -0.95 8.52 -0.29
CA GLY A 82 -0.92 7.91 1.04
C GLY A 82 -0.28 8.82 2.08
N ALA A 83 -0.95 8.95 3.24
CA ALA A 83 -0.49 9.71 4.39
C ALA A 83 -0.35 8.82 5.62
N ILE A 84 0.75 9.00 6.36
CA ILE A 84 1.03 8.38 7.66
C ILE A 84 0.75 9.44 8.73
N LEU A 85 -0.24 9.21 9.58
CA LEU A 85 -0.82 10.29 10.39
C LEU A 85 -0.10 10.55 11.72
N TRP A 86 0.68 9.60 12.25
CA TRP A 86 1.24 9.72 13.62
C TRP A 86 2.13 10.95 13.86
N ASN A 87 2.74 11.51 12.83
CA ASN A 87 3.63 12.66 12.93
C ASN A 87 3.16 13.89 12.16
N VAL A 88 1.88 13.91 11.78
CA VAL A 88 1.27 15.04 11.06
C VAL A 88 0.71 16.02 12.08
N ASP A 89 1.09 17.29 11.95
CA ASP A 89 0.51 18.41 12.69
C ASP A 89 -0.64 19.07 11.90
N HIS A 90 -1.27 20.09 12.48
CA HIS A 90 -2.40 20.78 11.86
C HIS A 90 -2.01 21.58 10.59
N VAL A 91 -0.76 22.03 10.50
CA VAL A 91 -0.26 22.78 9.33
C VAL A 91 -0.12 21.83 8.14
N GLU A 92 0.52 20.70 8.35
CA GLU A 92 0.66 19.66 7.33
C GLU A 92 -0.71 19.05 6.96
N GLN A 93 -1.60 18.82 7.93
CA GLN A 93 -2.97 18.39 7.64
C GLN A 93 -3.69 19.38 6.72
N ALA A 94 -3.66 20.68 7.03
CA ALA A 94 -4.28 21.72 6.19
C ALA A 94 -3.67 21.77 4.78
N ARG A 95 -2.33 21.60 4.67
CA ARG A 95 -1.63 21.50 3.40
C ARG A 95 -2.12 20.30 2.59
N PHE A 96 -2.20 19.12 3.19
CA PHE A 96 -2.69 17.90 2.53
C PHE A 96 -4.12 18.09 2.01
N MET A 97 -5.03 18.62 2.83
CA MET A 97 -6.42 18.85 2.45
C MET A 97 -6.52 19.83 1.27
N LYS A 98 -5.76 20.94 1.31
CA LYS A 98 -5.70 21.91 0.22
C LYS A 98 -5.24 21.27 -1.08
N LEU A 99 -4.18 20.47 -1.05
CA LEU A 99 -3.65 19.81 -2.25
C LEU A 99 -4.59 18.73 -2.78
N THR A 100 -5.24 17.97 -1.91
CA THR A 100 -6.26 16.97 -2.29
C THR A 100 -7.39 17.61 -3.07
N CYS A 101 -7.90 18.74 -2.59
CA CYS A 101 -8.96 19.51 -3.29
C CYS A 101 -8.46 20.11 -4.59
N HIS A 102 -7.29 20.76 -4.56
CA HIS A 102 -6.75 21.49 -5.71
C HIS A 102 -6.51 20.57 -6.91
N TYR A 103 -5.93 19.41 -6.67
CA TYR A 103 -5.62 18.44 -7.73
C TYR A 103 -6.73 17.42 -7.97
N MET A 104 -7.83 17.46 -7.21
CA MET A 104 -8.95 16.53 -7.31
C MET A 104 -8.46 15.07 -7.34
N LEU A 105 -7.78 14.65 -6.28
CA LEU A 105 -7.25 13.28 -6.17
C LEU A 105 -8.38 12.25 -6.27
N CYS A 106 -8.17 11.17 -7.00
CA CYS A 106 -9.18 10.11 -7.07
C CYS A 106 -9.30 9.33 -5.76
N ALA A 107 -8.20 9.19 -4.99
CA ALA A 107 -8.19 8.50 -3.72
C ALA A 107 -7.14 9.06 -2.75
N VAL A 108 -7.39 8.90 -1.45
CA VAL A 108 -6.41 9.04 -0.38
C VAL A 108 -6.33 7.74 0.41
N TRP A 109 -5.13 7.42 0.92
CA TRP A 109 -4.90 6.26 1.77
C TRP A 109 -4.36 6.74 3.11
N LEU A 110 -5.13 6.52 4.18
CA LEU A 110 -4.80 6.95 5.53
C LEU A 110 -4.28 5.76 6.35
N PHE A 111 -3.22 5.99 7.11
CA PHE A 111 -2.61 4.98 7.97
C PHE A 111 -2.06 5.58 9.26
N ALA A 112 -2.05 4.76 10.32
CA ALA A 112 -1.35 4.99 11.58
C ALA A 112 -1.66 6.33 12.26
N PRO A 113 -2.90 6.58 12.67
CA PRO A 113 -3.23 7.77 13.45
C PRO A 113 -2.63 7.71 14.86
N LYS A 114 -2.42 8.87 15.49
CA LYS A 114 -2.09 8.98 16.94
C LYS A 114 -3.25 8.52 17.82
N SER A 115 -4.48 8.68 17.32
CA SER A 115 -5.70 8.34 18.04
C SER A 115 -6.86 8.15 17.05
N ASP A 116 -7.91 7.47 17.52
CA ASP A 116 -9.16 7.35 16.76
C ASP A 116 -9.76 8.72 16.41
N ALA A 117 -9.70 9.68 17.32
CA ALA A 117 -10.19 11.04 17.07
C ALA A 117 -9.47 11.74 15.92
N GLN A 118 -8.16 11.54 15.77
CA GLN A 118 -7.42 12.07 14.64
C GLN A 118 -7.90 11.44 13.32
N MET A 119 -8.08 10.13 13.27
CA MET A 119 -8.61 9.45 12.07
C MET A 119 -9.99 9.98 11.69
N ASP A 120 -10.87 10.11 12.67
CA ASP A 120 -12.24 10.58 12.44
C ASP A 120 -12.27 12.06 11.96
N GLU A 121 -11.36 12.90 12.45
CA GLU A 121 -11.18 14.27 11.98
C GLU A 121 -10.71 14.30 10.52
N TRP A 122 -9.73 13.49 10.15
CA TRP A 122 -9.23 13.40 8.79
C TRP A 122 -10.32 12.94 7.81
N ILE A 123 -11.05 11.88 8.15
CA ILE A 123 -12.17 11.38 7.33
C ILE A 123 -13.23 12.46 7.16
N ARG A 124 -13.63 13.13 8.25
CA ARG A 124 -14.63 14.20 8.22
C ARG A 124 -14.19 15.37 7.33
N SER A 125 -12.95 15.81 7.49
CA SER A 125 -12.37 16.91 6.69
C SER A 125 -12.34 16.58 5.20
N LEU A 126 -11.93 15.36 4.83
CA LEU A 126 -11.92 14.90 3.44
C LEU A 126 -13.34 14.84 2.86
N ARG A 127 -14.31 14.29 3.60
CA ARG A 127 -15.71 14.26 3.16
C ARG A 127 -16.29 15.64 2.90
N GLN A 128 -15.92 16.64 3.70
CA GLN A 128 -16.39 18.02 3.56
C GLN A 128 -15.70 18.76 2.42
N LEU A 129 -14.39 18.61 2.30
CA LEU A 129 -13.57 19.42 1.40
C LEU A 129 -13.37 18.80 0.01
N SER A 130 -13.40 17.48 -0.09
CA SER A 130 -13.17 16.75 -1.35
C SER A 130 -14.08 15.52 -1.45
N PRO A 131 -15.40 15.68 -1.58
CA PRO A 131 -16.38 14.59 -1.50
C PRO A 131 -16.22 13.53 -2.59
N GLU A 132 -15.62 13.88 -3.74
CA GLU A 132 -15.36 12.94 -4.84
C GLU A 132 -14.16 12.02 -4.57
N THR A 133 -13.23 12.45 -3.71
CA THR A 133 -12.04 11.66 -3.36
C THR A 133 -12.41 10.44 -2.53
N LYS A 134 -12.02 9.26 -2.97
CA LYS A 134 -12.28 8.02 -2.24
C LYS A 134 -11.29 7.86 -1.08
N ILE A 135 -11.80 7.51 0.08
CA ILE A 135 -11.02 7.36 1.31
C ILE A 135 -10.74 5.88 1.54
N ALA A 136 -9.49 5.47 1.38
CA ALA A 136 -8.98 4.17 1.79
C ALA A 136 -8.33 4.28 3.17
N VAL A 137 -8.66 3.36 4.07
CA VAL A 137 -8.01 3.31 5.39
C VAL A 137 -7.37 1.94 5.59
N GLN A 138 -6.10 1.97 5.98
CA GLN A 138 -5.35 0.75 6.31
C GLN A 138 -5.64 0.33 7.74
N VAL A 139 -6.00 -0.94 7.89
CA VAL A 139 -6.31 -1.58 9.18
C VAL A 139 -5.51 -2.88 9.31
N GLY A 140 -5.16 -3.24 10.53
CA GLY A 140 -4.43 -4.47 10.87
C GLY A 140 -5.21 -5.38 11.80
N THR A 141 -6.40 -4.98 12.26
CA THR A 141 -7.23 -5.77 13.19
C THR A 141 -8.71 -5.72 12.82
N VAL A 142 -9.46 -6.75 13.24
CA VAL A 142 -10.94 -6.79 13.09
C VAL A 142 -11.59 -5.58 13.80
N ALA A 143 -11.09 -5.20 14.97
CA ALA A 143 -11.63 -4.08 15.74
C ALA A 143 -11.50 -2.75 14.98
N GLU A 144 -10.35 -2.48 14.35
CA GLU A 144 -10.15 -1.30 13.50
C GLU A 144 -11.11 -1.33 12.28
N ALA A 145 -11.26 -2.48 11.63
CA ALA A 145 -12.16 -2.63 10.50
C ALA A 145 -13.61 -2.34 10.90
N VAL A 146 -14.10 -2.92 12.01
CA VAL A 146 -15.45 -2.71 12.55
C VAL A 146 -15.70 -1.24 12.91
N ARG A 147 -14.69 -0.55 13.44
CA ARG A 147 -14.82 0.87 13.78
C ARG A 147 -14.96 1.77 12.55
N LEU A 148 -14.32 1.41 11.44
CA LEU A 148 -14.10 2.32 10.31
C LEU A 148 -14.98 2.06 9.09
N TYR A 149 -15.46 0.83 8.87
CA TYR A 149 -16.05 0.41 7.60
C TYR A 149 -17.21 1.27 7.10
N LYS A 150 -18.01 1.86 8.00
CA LYS A 150 -19.15 2.72 7.61
C LYS A 150 -18.75 4.13 7.16
N ASN A 151 -17.54 4.54 7.47
CA ASN A 151 -17.07 5.92 7.26
C ASN A 151 -16.07 6.06 6.10
N VAL A 152 -15.65 4.94 5.51
CA VAL A 152 -14.62 4.89 4.47
C VAL A 152 -15.15 4.25 3.19
N ASP A 153 -14.48 4.47 2.06
CA ASP A 153 -14.85 3.88 0.78
C ASP A 153 -14.13 2.55 0.54
N ILE A 154 -12.95 2.36 1.09
CA ILE A 154 -12.10 1.17 0.90
C ILE A 154 -11.47 0.79 2.23
N LEU A 155 -11.59 -0.48 2.62
CA LEU A 155 -10.80 -1.06 3.70
C LEU A 155 -9.55 -1.74 3.12
N VAL A 156 -8.37 -1.29 3.55
CA VAL A 156 -7.11 -1.95 3.19
C VAL A 156 -6.64 -2.78 4.38
N ILE A 157 -6.76 -4.10 4.26
CA ILE A 157 -6.40 -5.05 5.31
C ILE A 157 -4.93 -5.42 5.15
N GLN A 158 -4.09 -4.89 6.07
CA GLN A 158 -2.67 -5.20 6.08
C GLN A 158 -2.38 -6.38 7.00
N GLY A 159 -1.90 -7.47 6.41
CA GLY A 159 -1.45 -8.64 7.16
C GLY A 159 -0.01 -8.54 7.66
N TYR A 160 0.33 -9.43 8.58
CA TYR A 160 1.66 -9.58 9.20
C TYR A 160 2.81 -9.70 8.18
N ASP A 161 2.53 -10.20 6.97
CA ASP A 161 3.52 -10.45 5.92
C ASP A 161 3.94 -9.20 5.15
N ALA A 162 3.32 -8.04 5.43
CA ALA A 162 3.64 -6.79 4.77
C ALA A 162 5.00 -6.24 5.21
N GLY A 163 5.74 -5.66 4.27
CA GLY A 163 6.93 -4.86 4.55
C GLY A 163 6.56 -3.48 5.12
N GLY A 164 7.55 -2.82 5.71
CA GLY A 164 7.35 -1.52 6.33
C GLY A 164 6.63 -1.60 7.68
N HIS A 165 6.01 -0.49 8.05
CA HIS A 165 5.28 -0.38 9.31
C HIS A 165 3.89 -1.01 9.20
N GLY A 166 3.49 -1.69 10.27
CA GLY A 166 2.17 -2.29 10.41
C GLY A 166 1.72 -2.30 11.87
N THR A 167 0.44 -2.59 12.10
CA THR A 167 -0.09 -2.80 13.45
C THR A 167 0.58 -4.02 14.08
N SER A 168 1.16 -3.86 15.28
CA SER A 168 1.95 -4.92 15.95
C SER A 168 1.14 -6.17 16.31
N ARG A 169 -0.18 -6.04 16.41
CA ARG A 169 -1.12 -7.12 16.76
C ARG A 169 -1.89 -7.66 15.55
N THR A 170 -1.37 -7.50 14.35
CA THR A 170 -2.01 -8.00 13.14
C THR A 170 -1.81 -9.50 12.95
N GLY A 171 -2.77 -10.17 12.30
CA GLY A 171 -2.64 -11.54 11.80
C GLY A 171 -2.12 -11.59 10.36
N SER A 172 -1.87 -12.79 9.83
CA SER A 172 -1.69 -12.96 8.38
C SER A 172 -2.99 -12.66 7.63
N ILE A 173 -2.90 -12.23 6.37
CA ILE A 173 -4.09 -12.04 5.52
C ILE A 173 -4.93 -13.33 5.39
N ILE A 174 -4.31 -14.49 5.53
CA ILE A 174 -4.98 -15.81 5.47
C ILE A 174 -6.12 -15.92 6.48
N SER A 175 -5.93 -15.40 7.69
CA SER A 175 -6.96 -15.40 8.74
C SER A 175 -7.68 -14.06 8.83
N LEU A 176 -6.94 -12.94 8.71
CA LEU A 176 -7.49 -11.62 8.99
C LEU A 176 -8.54 -11.18 7.97
N VAL A 177 -8.35 -11.41 6.68
CA VAL A 177 -9.31 -11.04 5.64
C VAL A 177 -10.65 -11.76 5.82
N PRO A 178 -10.69 -13.12 5.93
CA PRO A 178 -11.95 -13.83 6.17
C PRO A 178 -12.62 -13.46 7.50
N GLU A 179 -11.83 -13.22 8.56
CA GLU A 179 -12.37 -12.85 9.88
C GLU A 179 -13.02 -11.47 9.86
N VAL A 180 -12.40 -10.48 9.20
CA VAL A 180 -13.00 -9.16 8.99
C VAL A 180 -14.30 -9.29 8.18
N LEU A 181 -14.26 -9.95 7.03
CA LEU A 181 -15.44 -10.11 6.17
C LEU A 181 -16.59 -10.83 6.88
N SER A 182 -16.30 -11.92 7.60
CA SER A 182 -17.28 -12.66 8.38
C SER A 182 -17.90 -11.78 9.46
N THR A 183 -17.09 -11.02 10.19
CA THR A 183 -17.56 -10.13 11.25
C THR A 183 -18.45 -9.01 10.68
N LEU A 184 -18.02 -8.34 9.61
CA LEU A 184 -18.81 -7.28 8.99
C LEU A 184 -20.10 -7.81 8.37
N SER A 185 -20.07 -9.00 7.75
CA SER A 185 -21.28 -9.67 7.24
C SER A 185 -22.29 -9.94 8.35
N MET A 186 -21.86 -10.41 9.52
CA MET A 186 -22.76 -10.60 10.67
C MET A 186 -23.36 -9.27 11.14
N LEU A 187 -22.59 -8.20 11.19
CA LEU A 187 -23.07 -6.87 11.60
C LEU A 187 -24.09 -6.27 10.61
N GLU A 188 -23.99 -6.59 9.34
CA GLU A 188 -24.90 -6.14 8.28
C GLU A 188 -25.97 -7.18 7.91
N ASN A 189 -26.19 -8.20 8.75
CA ASN A 189 -27.20 -9.26 8.55
C ASN A 189 -27.06 -9.98 7.20
N GLY A 190 -25.84 -10.19 6.73
CA GLY A 190 -25.51 -10.83 5.45
C GLY A 190 -25.54 -9.89 4.25
N ASP A 191 -25.85 -8.61 4.42
CA ASP A 191 -25.88 -7.63 3.33
C ASP A 191 -24.47 -7.15 2.99
N MET A 192 -23.81 -7.86 2.09
CA MET A 192 -22.46 -7.57 1.62
C MET A 192 -22.34 -6.25 0.84
N GLU A 193 -23.45 -5.68 0.36
CA GLU A 193 -23.43 -4.39 -0.37
C GLU A 193 -23.17 -3.20 0.55
N LYS A 194 -23.39 -3.37 1.85
CA LYS A 194 -23.08 -2.35 2.87
C LYS A 194 -21.63 -2.38 3.34
N ILE A 195 -20.87 -3.39 2.94
CA ILE A 195 -19.46 -3.52 3.27
C ILE A 195 -18.65 -2.84 2.16
N PRO A 196 -17.75 -1.91 2.49
CA PRO A 196 -16.89 -1.30 1.47
C PRO A 196 -15.97 -2.34 0.83
N PRO A 197 -15.52 -2.13 -0.41
CA PRO A 197 -14.49 -2.96 -1.02
C PRO A 197 -13.31 -3.21 -0.11
N VAL A 198 -12.87 -4.47 -0.05
CA VAL A 198 -11.73 -4.92 0.74
C VAL A 198 -10.53 -5.15 -0.15
N VAL A 199 -9.44 -4.49 0.15
CA VAL A 199 -8.14 -4.65 -0.50
C VAL A 199 -7.19 -5.34 0.45
N ALA A 200 -6.65 -6.51 0.09
CA ALA A 200 -5.67 -7.21 0.89
C ALA A 200 -4.25 -6.74 0.58
N THR A 201 -3.39 -6.61 1.59
CA THR A 201 -1.97 -6.28 1.42
C THR A 201 -1.09 -7.03 2.41
N GLY A 202 0.09 -7.42 1.96
CA GLY A 202 1.08 -8.19 2.75
C GLY A 202 1.38 -9.55 2.12
N GLY A 203 2.65 -9.77 1.77
CA GLY A 203 3.12 -11.03 1.16
C GLY A 203 2.70 -11.23 -0.30
N ILE A 204 2.02 -10.26 -0.91
CA ILE A 204 1.48 -10.36 -2.28
C ILE A 204 2.49 -9.76 -3.25
N VAL A 205 2.96 -10.56 -4.23
CA VAL A 205 4.02 -10.16 -5.17
C VAL A 205 3.83 -10.66 -6.60
N ASN A 206 2.98 -11.68 -6.82
CA ASN A 206 2.77 -12.32 -8.11
C ASN A 206 1.31 -12.76 -8.31
N GLY A 207 1.00 -13.40 -9.44
CA GLY A 207 -0.36 -13.85 -9.74
C GLY A 207 -0.89 -14.90 -8.76
N ALA A 208 -0.07 -15.83 -8.29
CA ALA A 208 -0.50 -16.88 -7.35
C ALA A 208 -0.91 -16.27 -6.00
N THR A 209 -0.09 -15.37 -5.44
CA THR A 209 -0.40 -14.70 -4.17
C THR A 209 -1.58 -13.72 -4.32
N THR A 210 -1.77 -13.13 -5.50
CA THR A 210 -2.97 -12.33 -5.84
C THR A 210 -4.23 -13.19 -5.82
N VAL A 211 -4.24 -14.33 -6.53
CA VAL A 211 -5.39 -15.25 -6.54
C VAL A 211 -5.71 -15.76 -5.14
N ALA A 212 -4.69 -16.07 -4.32
CA ALA A 212 -4.88 -16.47 -2.93
C ALA A 212 -5.63 -15.38 -2.14
N ALA A 213 -5.23 -14.11 -2.26
CA ALA A 213 -5.92 -13.00 -1.59
C ALA A 213 -7.38 -12.83 -2.06
N LEU A 214 -7.64 -12.98 -3.36
CA LEU A 214 -9.01 -12.95 -3.91
C LEU A 214 -9.85 -14.13 -3.41
N ALA A 215 -9.24 -15.33 -3.28
CA ALA A 215 -9.93 -16.50 -2.74
C ALA A 215 -10.29 -16.35 -1.25
N LEU A 216 -9.58 -15.50 -0.50
CA LEU A 216 -9.94 -15.13 0.88
C LEU A 216 -11.12 -14.14 0.94
N GLY A 217 -11.58 -13.62 -0.20
CA GLY A 217 -12.69 -12.69 -0.32
C GLY A 217 -12.31 -11.23 -0.55
N ALA A 218 -11.05 -10.91 -0.80
CA ALA A 218 -10.66 -9.55 -1.16
C ALA A 218 -11.15 -9.17 -2.56
N ASP A 219 -11.49 -7.90 -2.77
CA ASP A 219 -11.93 -7.33 -4.05
C ASP A 219 -10.75 -6.86 -4.92
N GLY A 220 -9.58 -6.73 -4.32
CA GLY A 220 -8.34 -6.36 -4.97
C GLY A 220 -7.16 -6.55 -4.04
N VAL A 221 -5.98 -6.27 -4.56
CA VAL A 221 -4.73 -6.40 -3.81
C VAL A 221 -3.92 -5.11 -3.86
N ALA A 222 -3.22 -4.80 -2.76
CA ALA A 222 -2.21 -3.75 -2.75
C ALA A 222 -0.82 -4.37 -2.57
N ILE A 223 0.10 -3.94 -3.42
CA ILE A 223 1.43 -4.52 -3.55
C ILE A 223 2.47 -3.43 -3.27
N GLY A 224 3.35 -3.68 -2.30
CA GLY A 224 4.49 -2.81 -1.99
C GLY A 224 5.80 -3.34 -2.56
N THR A 225 6.33 -4.39 -1.94
CA THR A 225 7.67 -4.92 -2.17
C THR A 225 7.99 -5.19 -3.65
N ARG A 226 7.05 -5.73 -4.44
CA ARG A 226 7.26 -5.95 -5.87
C ARG A 226 7.46 -4.63 -6.64
N PHE A 227 6.74 -3.57 -6.25
CA PHE A 227 6.89 -2.25 -6.88
C PHE A 227 8.10 -1.47 -6.38
N LEU A 228 8.77 -1.87 -5.28
CA LEU A 228 10.10 -1.33 -4.97
C LEU A 228 11.12 -1.69 -6.06
N ALA A 229 10.97 -2.86 -6.68
CA ALA A 229 11.78 -3.29 -7.83
C ALA A 229 11.15 -2.89 -9.19
N ALA A 230 10.31 -1.85 -9.23
CA ALA A 230 9.89 -1.23 -10.47
C ALA A 230 10.94 -0.19 -10.90
N SER A 231 11.22 -0.10 -12.21
CA SER A 231 12.16 0.88 -12.76
C SER A 231 11.70 2.33 -12.56
N GLU A 232 10.41 2.54 -12.31
CA GLU A 232 9.82 3.83 -12.01
C GLU A 232 9.79 4.15 -10.50
N SER A 233 10.21 3.24 -9.62
CA SER A 233 10.41 3.57 -8.20
C SER A 233 11.60 4.53 -8.04
N ASP A 234 11.62 5.28 -6.95
CA ASP A 234 12.75 6.18 -6.63
C ASP A 234 13.87 5.45 -5.87
N ALA A 235 13.87 4.13 -5.89
CA ALA A 235 14.96 3.31 -5.40
C ALA A 235 16.20 3.49 -6.29
N ASP A 236 17.36 3.66 -5.69
CA ASP A 236 18.59 3.68 -6.46
C ASP A 236 18.96 2.26 -6.98
N PRO A 237 19.86 2.15 -7.96
CA PRO A 237 20.25 0.86 -8.53
C PRO A 237 20.78 -0.14 -7.50
N THR A 238 21.54 0.32 -6.48
CA THR A 238 22.09 -0.54 -5.43
C THR A 238 20.97 -1.12 -4.56
N PHE A 239 19.92 -0.31 -4.29
CA PHE A 239 18.74 -0.77 -3.57
C PHE A 239 17.98 -1.84 -4.37
N HIS A 240 17.88 -1.67 -5.69
CA HIS A 240 17.28 -2.68 -6.59
C HIS A 240 18.07 -4.00 -6.54
N GLU A 241 19.41 -3.95 -6.59
CA GLU A 241 20.26 -5.15 -6.50
C GLU A 241 20.03 -5.92 -5.19
N ILE A 242 19.93 -5.19 -4.07
CA ILE A 242 19.63 -5.79 -2.76
C ILE A 242 18.27 -6.44 -2.76
N ILE A 243 17.21 -5.76 -3.21
CA ILE A 243 15.84 -6.32 -3.20
C ILE A 243 15.76 -7.62 -3.98
N VAL A 244 16.34 -7.71 -5.18
CA VAL A 244 16.29 -8.94 -5.99
C VAL A 244 17.17 -10.06 -5.43
N GLY A 245 18.12 -9.75 -4.55
CA GLY A 245 18.97 -10.72 -3.86
C GLY A 245 18.43 -11.24 -2.53
N ILE A 246 17.45 -10.57 -1.91
CA ILE A 246 16.89 -10.94 -0.60
C ILE A 246 16.02 -12.19 -0.70
N LYS A 247 16.12 -13.09 0.28
CA LYS A 247 15.24 -14.26 0.38
C LYS A 247 14.20 -14.15 1.49
N ASP A 248 14.55 -13.63 2.65
CA ASP A 248 13.68 -13.53 3.82
C ASP A 248 13.70 -12.13 4.41
N GLY A 249 12.57 -11.65 4.94
CA GLY A 249 12.46 -10.40 5.67
C GLY A 249 12.27 -10.64 7.17
N GLY A 250 13.00 -9.89 7.99
CA GLY A 250 12.88 -9.90 9.45
C GLY A 250 11.89 -8.88 9.98
N LYS A 251 11.40 -9.09 11.20
CA LYS A 251 10.49 -8.20 11.90
C LYS A 251 11.12 -7.70 13.20
N THR A 252 10.99 -6.40 13.47
CA THR A 252 11.42 -5.78 14.73
C THR A 252 10.23 -5.14 15.43
N HIS A 253 10.23 -5.19 16.76
CA HIS A 253 9.22 -4.57 17.63
C HIS A 253 9.74 -3.28 18.31
N ASP A 254 10.92 -2.78 17.95
CA ASP A 254 11.56 -1.61 18.54
C ASP A 254 11.02 -0.25 18.03
N TRP A 255 9.82 -0.24 17.48
CA TRP A 255 9.14 0.96 16.99
C TRP A 255 8.23 1.59 18.06
N PRO A 256 7.75 2.84 17.83
CA PRO A 256 6.75 3.46 18.71
C PRO A 256 5.56 2.55 18.95
N GLN A 257 4.93 2.70 20.11
CA GLN A 257 3.82 1.86 20.59
C GLN A 257 2.78 1.59 19.50
N ASN A 258 2.30 0.34 19.42
CA ASN A 258 1.28 -0.21 18.53
C ASN A 258 1.73 -0.46 17.09
N TYR A 259 2.95 -0.12 16.70
CA TYR A 259 3.49 -0.39 15.37
C TYR A 259 4.79 -1.17 15.47
N ASP A 260 5.02 -2.00 14.49
CA ASP A 260 6.27 -2.69 14.26
C ASP A 260 6.71 -2.48 12.81
N GLY A 261 7.93 -2.87 12.49
CA GLY A 261 8.49 -2.76 11.14
C GLY A 261 9.01 -4.09 10.63
N ARG A 262 8.78 -4.36 9.37
CA ARG A 262 9.39 -5.50 8.67
C ARG A 262 10.37 -4.99 7.63
N ALA A 263 11.61 -5.46 7.76
CA ALA A 263 12.72 -5.07 6.90
C ALA A 263 13.60 -6.27 6.55
N TYR A 264 14.55 -6.07 5.66
CA TYR A 264 15.63 -6.99 5.38
C TYR A 264 16.47 -7.25 6.63
N ILE A 265 16.83 -8.51 6.87
CA ILE A 265 17.72 -8.94 7.95
C ILE A 265 19.17 -8.59 7.56
N ASN A 266 19.63 -7.45 8.04
CA ASN A 266 20.96 -6.93 7.78
C ASN A 266 21.83 -6.90 9.07
N ASP A 267 23.04 -6.37 8.98
CA ASP A 267 23.96 -6.30 10.11
C ASP A 267 23.39 -5.55 11.32
N SER A 268 22.62 -4.47 11.09
CA SER A 268 21.98 -3.72 12.18
C SER A 268 20.95 -4.59 12.91
N PHE A 269 20.15 -5.37 12.17
CA PHE A 269 19.19 -6.30 12.74
C PHE A 269 19.88 -7.41 13.53
N LEU A 270 20.89 -8.07 12.92
CA LEU A 270 21.61 -9.17 13.55
C LEU A 270 22.37 -8.73 14.83
N GLU A 271 22.93 -7.54 14.84
CA GLU A 271 23.59 -6.98 16.02
C GLU A 271 22.58 -6.65 17.13
N ALA A 272 21.38 -6.15 16.78
CA ALA A 272 20.30 -5.92 17.73
C ALA A 272 19.85 -7.24 18.39
N GLU A 273 19.65 -8.30 17.61
CA GLU A 273 19.32 -9.62 18.14
C GLU A 273 20.41 -10.21 19.07
N ARG A 274 21.67 -9.88 18.82
CA ARG A 274 22.80 -10.26 19.69
C ARG A 274 22.92 -9.42 20.95
N GLY A 275 22.00 -8.45 21.15
CA GLY A 275 21.96 -7.60 22.34
C GLY A 275 22.96 -6.45 22.32
N VAL A 276 23.43 -6.01 21.17
CA VAL A 276 24.23 -4.78 21.06
C VAL A 276 23.39 -3.58 21.51
N LYS A 277 23.96 -2.73 22.36
CA LYS A 277 23.22 -1.60 22.92
C LYS A 277 22.69 -0.64 21.87
N LYS A 278 21.49 -0.11 22.09
CA LYS A 278 20.79 0.75 21.14
C LYS A 278 21.56 2.03 20.78
N ASP A 279 22.25 2.63 21.71
CA ASP A 279 23.12 3.80 21.46
C ASP A 279 24.27 3.49 20.49
N VAL A 280 24.91 2.32 20.65
CA VAL A 280 25.96 1.86 19.74
C VAL A 280 25.40 1.58 18.34
N LEU A 281 24.24 0.93 18.25
CA LEU A 281 23.55 0.67 16.97
C LEU A 281 23.20 1.98 16.28
N LEU A 282 22.69 2.97 17.02
CA LEU A 282 22.31 4.27 16.47
C LEU A 282 23.49 5.02 15.88
N GLU A 283 24.66 5.00 16.55
CA GLU A 283 25.88 5.64 15.99
C GLU A 283 26.35 4.92 14.72
N LYS A 284 26.35 3.59 14.70
CA LYS A 284 26.66 2.82 13.47
C LYS A 284 25.68 3.12 12.34
N TYR A 285 24.39 3.28 12.66
CA TYR A 285 23.35 3.61 11.68
C TYR A 285 23.56 5.00 11.06
N LYS A 286 23.92 6.02 11.87
CA LYS A 286 24.26 7.36 11.38
C LYS A 286 25.48 7.36 10.43
N VAL A 287 26.47 6.51 10.73
CA VAL A 287 27.61 6.32 9.82
C VAL A 287 27.15 5.69 8.51
N ALA A 288 26.30 4.66 8.59
CA ALA A 288 25.74 4.00 7.42
C ALA A 288 24.88 4.95 6.56
N GLU A 289 24.09 5.85 7.19
CA GLU A 289 23.33 6.88 6.46
C GLU A 289 24.26 7.81 5.67
N ARG A 290 25.35 8.26 6.29
CA ARG A 290 26.33 9.14 5.63
C ARG A 290 27.03 8.45 4.47
N ASP A 291 27.38 7.18 4.64
CA ASP A 291 28.19 6.39 3.71
C ASP A 291 27.34 5.58 2.72
N ASN A 292 26.00 5.69 2.81
CA ASN A 292 24.99 4.92 2.04
C ASN A 292 25.22 3.39 2.12
N ASP A 293 25.59 2.90 3.33
CA ASP A 293 25.83 1.47 3.55
C ASP A 293 24.52 0.71 3.76
N LEU A 294 23.99 0.16 2.67
CA LEU A 294 22.73 -0.60 2.67
C LEU A 294 22.79 -1.91 3.46
N ASN A 295 23.99 -2.42 3.82
CA ASN A 295 24.11 -3.56 4.73
C ASN A 295 23.68 -3.21 6.17
N ARG A 296 23.51 -1.92 6.47
CA ARG A 296 23.08 -1.44 7.78
C ARG A 296 21.81 -0.59 7.73
N LEU A 297 21.49 0.00 6.59
CA LEU A 297 20.28 0.81 6.45
C LEU A 297 19.02 -0.06 6.43
N THR A 298 17.92 0.50 6.91
CA THR A 298 16.65 -0.19 6.92
C THR A 298 16.07 -0.28 5.51
N VAL A 299 15.97 -1.51 4.99
CA VAL A 299 15.32 -1.83 3.73
C VAL A 299 13.98 -2.51 4.04
N PHE A 300 12.89 -1.76 3.98
CA PHE A 300 11.55 -2.28 4.27
C PHE A 300 11.06 -3.20 3.15
N VAL A 301 10.90 -4.50 3.46
CA VAL A 301 10.40 -5.51 2.53
C VAL A 301 9.46 -6.48 3.26
N GLY A 302 8.46 -7.02 2.55
CA GLY A 302 7.57 -8.05 3.07
C GLY A 302 8.15 -9.46 2.93
N THR A 303 7.46 -10.46 3.48
CA THR A 303 7.88 -11.88 3.43
C THR A 303 7.96 -12.44 2.01
N GLY A 304 7.20 -11.88 1.05
CA GLY A 304 7.23 -12.28 -0.35
C GLY A 304 8.46 -11.79 -1.14
N VAL A 305 9.42 -11.08 -0.50
CA VAL A 305 10.56 -10.49 -1.20
C VAL A 305 11.39 -11.52 -1.98
N GLY A 306 11.53 -12.75 -1.49
CA GLY A 306 12.24 -13.81 -2.18
C GLY A 306 11.65 -14.24 -3.54
N LEU A 307 10.43 -13.79 -3.86
CA LEU A 307 9.80 -13.98 -5.17
C LEU A 307 10.07 -12.81 -6.13
N VAL A 308 10.73 -11.75 -5.68
CA VAL A 308 11.13 -10.60 -6.49
C VAL A 308 12.54 -10.83 -7.00
N THR A 309 12.67 -11.31 -8.24
CA THR A 309 13.94 -11.79 -8.79
C THR A 309 14.53 -10.88 -9.85
N GLU A 310 13.80 -9.84 -10.27
CA GLU A 310 14.23 -8.92 -11.33
C GLU A 310 13.54 -7.56 -11.23
N VAL A 311 14.23 -6.54 -11.73
CA VAL A 311 13.68 -5.20 -11.91
C VAL A 311 12.94 -5.14 -13.22
N LYS A 312 11.70 -4.60 -13.21
CA LYS A 312 10.83 -4.45 -14.39
C LYS A 312 10.12 -3.12 -14.36
N THR A 313 9.53 -2.72 -15.46
CA THR A 313 8.59 -1.59 -15.48
C THR A 313 7.31 -1.93 -14.73
N ALA A 314 6.63 -0.92 -14.19
CA ALA A 314 5.33 -1.11 -13.54
C ALA A 314 4.30 -1.76 -14.48
N GLU A 315 4.37 -1.48 -15.78
CA GLU A 315 3.51 -2.09 -16.78
C GLU A 315 3.77 -3.59 -16.93
N GLU A 316 5.05 -3.99 -17.04
CA GLU A 316 5.43 -5.40 -17.08
C GLU A 316 4.98 -6.14 -15.83
N ILE A 317 5.20 -5.55 -14.64
CA ILE A 317 4.78 -6.12 -13.36
C ILE A 317 3.27 -6.38 -13.34
N ILE A 318 2.45 -5.40 -13.70
CA ILE A 318 0.99 -5.54 -13.69
C ILE A 318 0.54 -6.60 -14.70
N ASN A 319 1.05 -6.55 -15.93
CA ASN A 319 0.68 -7.49 -16.96
C ASN A 319 1.07 -8.94 -16.60
N GLU A 320 2.23 -9.15 -15.99
CA GLU A 320 2.66 -10.46 -15.51
C GLU A 320 1.75 -10.99 -14.40
N ILE A 321 1.49 -10.18 -13.38
CA ILE A 321 0.62 -10.59 -12.27
C ILE A 321 -0.77 -10.95 -12.80
N GLN A 322 -1.33 -10.18 -13.72
CA GLN A 322 -2.64 -10.47 -14.32
C GLN A 322 -2.60 -11.77 -15.12
N LYS A 323 -1.59 -11.96 -15.96
CA LYS A 323 -1.42 -13.19 -16.76
C LYS A 323 -1.24 -14.43 -15.87
N GLU A 324 -0.41 -14.34 -14.86
CA GLU A 324 -0.20 -15.44 -13.90
C GLU A 324 -1.47 -15.74 -13.11
N ALA A 325 -2.22 -14.71 -12.68
CA ALA A 325 -3.49 -14.89 -12.00
C ALA A 325 -4.49 -15.67 -12.85
N ASP A 326 -4.62 -15.34 -14.14
CA ASP A 326 -5.48 -16.05 -15.09
C ASP A 326 -5.04 -17.51 -15.26
N GLN A 327 -3.73 -17.79 -15.30
CA GLN A 327 -3.19 -19.14 -15.38
C GLN A 327 -3.53 -19.97 -14.13
N VAL A 328 -3.37 -19.38 -12.94
CA VAL A 328 -3.71 -20.05 -11.66
C VAL A 328 -5.20 -20.36 -11.61
N ILE A 329 -6.07 -19.41 -11.95
CA ILE A 329 -7.53 -19.60 -11.96
C ILE A 329 -7.91 -20.72 -12.93
N THR A 330 -7.33 -20.71 -14.13
CA THR A 330 -7.58 -21.75 -15.14
C THR A 330 -7.16 -23.14 -14.64
N SER A 331 -5.98 -23.25 -14.04
CA SER A 331 -5.47 -24.51 -13.48
C SER A 331 -6.37 -25.06 -12.38
N LEU A 332 -6.81 -24.20 -11.46
CA LEU A 332 -7.75 -24.59 -10.38
C LEU A 332 -9.12 -25.03 -10.92
N SER A 333 -9.58 -24.44 -12.01
CA SER A 333 -10.85 -24.80 -12.65
C SER A 333 -10.78 -26.17 -13.32
N LEU A 334 -9.69 -26.49 -13.98
CA LEU A 334 -9.47 -27.79 -14.66
C LEU A 334 -9.33 -28.94 -13.66
N SER A 335 -8.76 -28.72 -12.49
CA SER A 335 -8.60 -29.76 -11.45
C SER A 335 -9.93 -30.22 -10.84
N LYS A 336 -11.04 -29.53 -11.09
CA LYS A 336 -12.39 -29.94 -10.67
C LYS A 336 -13.11 -30.82 -11.69
N SER A 337 -12.54 -31.01 -12.89
CA SER A 337 -13.14 -31.74 -14.01
C SER A 337 -12.60 -33.16 -14.15
N THR A 338 -11.65 -33.56 -13.30
CA THR A 338 -11.09 -34.91 -13.18
C THR A 338 -11.47 -35.53 -11.85
#